data_8a79f82004c8c153c4459bcd95778059
#
_entry.id   8a79f82004c8c153c4459bcd95778059
#
_cell.length_a   1.000
_cell.length_b   1.000
_cell.length_c   1.000
_cell.angle_alpha   90.00
_cell.angle_beta   90.00
_cell.angle_gamma   90.00
#
_symmetry.space_group_name_H-M   'P 1'
#
loop_
_entity.id
_entity.type
_entity.pdbx_description
1 polymer ?
#
loop_
_entity_poly.entity_id
_entity_poly.type
_entity_poly.pdbx_seq_one_letter_code
_entity_poly.pdbx_strand_id
1 'polypeptide(L)'
;MTVTLGIDTSAFVAVGLAVDGVALARVVVEDTRAHAEALMPAVLEACAQAGVALRDVDEFVVGMGPGPFTGLRVGIATAWTLAHAAGKTPHGVCSLDVVARQWADDGASEEFVVAADARRKELYWRRYLADGSPAGDPQVSAPDHLPGLTVVGTVPEQLTAQLHSHLMVERKLDPGVLAAQWRTLEPAGDEPYYLRAADATVPGAPKSALPRLRASR
;
A
#
# COMPACT_ATOMS: atom_id res chain seq x y z
N MET A 1 -14.02 22.89 7.09
CA MET A 1 -13.20 21.85 7.75
C MET A 1 -13.42 20.57 6.95
N THR A 2 -12.39 20.07 6.32
CA THR A 2 -12.45 18.85 5.47
C THR A 2 -11.69 17.74 6.19
N VAL A 3 -12.39 16.66 6.49
CA VAL A 3 -11.83 15.47 7.16
C VAL A 3 -11.51 14.41 6.11
N THR A 4 -10.26 14.00 6.02
CA THR A 4 -9.78 12.99 5.06
C THR A 4 -9.28 11.75 5.80
N LEU A 5 -9.80 10.58 5.44
CA LEU A 5 -9.34 9.28 5.90
C LEU A 5 -8.53 8.60 4.79
N GLY A 6 -7.26 8.30 5.07
CA GLY A 6 -6.37 7.55 4.19
C GLY A 6 -6.21 6.11 4.66
N ILE A 7 -6.34 5.14 3.76
CA ILE A 7 -6.19 3.71 4.02
C ILE A 7 -5.19 3.13 3.02
N ASP A 8 -4.18 2.41 3.51
CA ASP A 8 -3.30 1.60 2.66
C ASP A 8 -3.07 0.22 3.28
N THR A 9 -3.10 -0.81 2.45
CA THR A 9 -2.86 -2.19 2.84
C THR A 9 -1.92 -2.91 1.85
N SER A 10 -1.11 -2.13 1.15
CA SER A 10 -0.16 -2.66 0.15
C SER A 10 1.00 -3.46 0.77
N ALA A 11 1.40 -3.14 1.99
CA ALA A 11 2.48 -3.83 2.71
C ALA A 11 2.05 -4.26 4.12
N PHE A 12 1.35 -3.39 4.82
CA PHE A 12 0.83 -3.54 6.19
C PHE A 12 -0.47 -2.72 6.29
N VAL A 13 -1.17 -2.79 7.41
CA VAL A 13 -2.34 -1.92 7.63
C VAL A 13 -1.84 -0.54 8.04
N ALA A 14 -2.13 0.46 7.23
CA ALA A 14 -1.79 1.86 7.47
C ALA A 14 -3.05 2.73 7.33
N VAL A 15 -3.42 3.43 8.39
CA VAL A 15 -4.57 4.32 8.42
C VAL A 15 -4.16 5.69 8.93
N GLY A 16 -4.42 6.72 8.15
CA GLY A 16 -4.19 8.10 8.51
C GLY A 16 -5.47 8.92 8.51
N LEU A 17 -5.55 9.92 9.36
CA LEU A 17 -6.60 10.90 9.33
C LEU A 17 -6.02 12.31 9.32
N ALA A 18 -6.52 13.13 8.42
CA ALA A 18 -6.13 14.54 8.31
C ALA A 18 -7.36 15.45 8.36
N VAL A 19 -7.16 16.67 8.87
CA VAL A 19 -8.15 17.74 8.86
C VAL A 19 -7.53 18.95 8.19
N ASP A 20 -8.20 19.46 7.14
CA ASP A 20 -7.73 20.59 6.33
C ASP A 20 -6.27 20.41 5.85
N GLY A 21 -5.89 19.18 5.47
CA GLY A 21 -4.55 18.85 5.01
C GLY A 21 -3.49 18.67 6.11
N VAL A 22 -3.87 18.72 7.39
CA VAL A 22 -2.97 18.47 8.52
C VAL A 22 -3.23 17.07 9.09
N ALA A 23 -2.23 16.21 9.06
CA ALA A 23 -2.32 14.86 9.60
C ALA A 23 -2.45 14.89 11.14
N LEU A 24 -3.55 14.35 11.67
CA LEU A 24 -3.85 14.30 13.10
C LEU A 24 -3.68 12.90 13.69
N ALA A 25 -3.82 11.85 12.89
CA ALA A 25 -3.67 10.49 13.37
C ALA A 25 -2.89 9.62 12.37
N ARG A 26 -2.15 8.65 12.92
CA ARG A 26 -1.40 7.63 12.19
C ARG A 26 -1.48 6.32 12.95
N VAL A 27 -2.10 5.33 12.36
CA VAL A 27 -2.21 3.98 12.93
C VAL A 27 -1.59 3.00 11.95
N VAL A 28 -0.61 2.22 12.42
CA VAL A 28 0.10 1.23 11.63
C VAL A 28 0.07 -0.11 12.36
N VAL A 29 -0.37 -1.17 11.66
CA VAL A 29 -0.34 -2.55 12.16
C VAL A 29 0.52 -3.38 11.22
N GLU A 30 1.69 -3.80 11.70
CA GLU A 30 2.70 -4.49 10.87
C GLU A 30 2.44 -5.99 10.69
N ASP A 31 1.47 -6.59 11.39
CA ASP A 31 1.11 -8.00 11.18
C ASP A 31 0.40 -8.18 9.84
N THR A 32 1.15 -8.61 8.84
CA THR A 32 0.67 -8.81 7.47
C THR A 32 -0.32 -9.96 7.31
N ARG A 33 -0.63 -10.73 8.36
CA ARG A 33 -1.59 -11.84 8.33
C ARG A 33 -2.97 -11.43 8.83
N ALA A 34 -3.07 -10.29 9.49
CA ALA A 34 -4.29 -9.82 10.15
C ALA A 34 -4.93 -8.60 9.45
N HIS A 35 -4.70 -8.42 8.13
CA HIS A 35 -5.21 -7.23 7.43
C HIS A 35 -6.72 -7.04 7.59
N ALA A 36 -7.50 -8.11 7.43
CA ALA A 36 -8.95 -8.01 7.48
C ALA A 36 -9.47 -7.73 8.91
N GLU A 37 -8.86 -8.36 9.90
CA GLU A 37 -9.24 -8.23 11.31
C GLU A 37 -8.76 -6.92 11.90
N ALA A 38 -7.60 -6.40 11.46
CA ALA A 38 -6.97 -5.23 12.04
C ALA A 38 -7.45 -3.91 11.44
N LEU A 39 -7.95 -3.91 10.18
CA LEU A 39 -8.21 -2.67 9.46
C LEU A 39 -9.31 -1.81 10.09
N MET A 40 -10.49 -2.37 10.40
CA MET A 40 -11.56 -1.58 11.03
C MET A 40 -11.21 -1.09 12.42
N PRO A 41 -10.60 -1.89 13.31
CA PRO A 41 -10.03 -1.37 14.56
C PRO A 41 -9.07 -0.19 14.34
N ALA A 42 -8.15 -0.27 13.37
CA ALA A 42 -7.22 0.82 13.05
C ALA A 42 -7.93 2.09 12.56
N VAL A 43 -8.99 1.95 11.75
CA VAL A 43 -9.83 3.08 11.32
C VAL A 43 -10.49 3.76 12.52
N LEU A 44 -11.09 3.00 13.42
CA LEU A 44 -11.74 3.54 14.61
C LEU A 44 -10.73 4.18 15.56
N GLU A 45 -9.55 3.61 15.69
CA GLU A 45 -8.47 4.18 16.49
C GLU A 45 -7.97 5.51 15.90
N ALA A 46 -7.77 5.60 14.59
CA ALA A 46 -7.38 6.85 13.92
C ALA A 46 -8.44 7.94 14.14
N CYS A 47 -9.72 7.59 14.03
CA CYS A 47 -10.82 8.50 14.34
C CYS A 47 -10.78 8.98 15.79
N ALA A 48 -10.55 8.08 16.74
CA ALA A 48 -10.46 8.41 18.16
C ALA A 48 -9.26 9.31 18.48
N GLN A 49 -8.09 9.03 17.91
CA GLN A 49 -6.88 9.85 18.05
C GLN A 49 -7.10 11.28 17.55
N ALA A 50 -7.81 11.42 16.43
CA ALA A 50 -8.11 12.73 15.83
C ALA A 50 -9.31 13.45 16.48
N GLY A 51 -10.04 12.81 17.37
CA GLY A 51 -11.28 13.35 17.96
C GLY A 51 -12.41 13.54 16.96
N VAL A 52 -12.46 12.73 15.89
CA VAL A 52 -13.42 12.81 14.79
C VAL A 52 -14.27 11.54 14.76
N ALA A 53 -15.58 11.67 14.54
CA ALA A 53 -16.40 10.49 14.33
C ALA A 53 -16.30 10.02 12.86
N LEU A 54 -16.32 8.72 12.62
CA LEU A 54 -16.21 8.14 11.27
C LEU A 54 -17.29 8.68 10.31
N ARG A 55 -18.48 9.00 10.80
CA ARG A 55 -19.57 9.60 10.00
C ARG A 55 -19.26 11.03 9.52
N ASP A 56 -18.29 11.70 10.15
CA ASP A 56 -17.91 13.07 9.83
C ASP A 56 -16.73 13.14 8.84
N VAL A 57 -16.32 11.99 8.30
CA VAL A 57 -15.29 11.91 7.25
C VAL A 57 -15.88 12.40 5.93
N ASP A 58 -15.24 13.40 5.33
CA ASP A 58 -15.64 14.00 4.08
C ASP A 58 -15.04 13.29 2.87
N GLU A 59 -13.82 12.79 2.99
CA GLU A 59 -13.03 12.21 1.91
C GLU A 59 -12.36 10.92 2.32
N PHE A 60 -12.38 9.96 1.42
CA PHE A 60 -11.73 8.67 1.56
C PHE A 60 -10.64 8.53 0.51
N VAL A 61 -9.44 8.22 0.93
CA VAL A 61 -8.28 7.99 0.05
C VAL A 61 -7.76 6.59 0.28
N VAL A 62 -7.43 5.89 -0.80
CA VAL A 62 -6.95 4.50 -0.70
C VAL A 62 -5.72 4.27 -1.56
N GLY A 63 -4.72 3.60 -0.97
CA GLY A 63 -3.59 3.08 -1.72
C GLY A 63 -4.02 1.93 -2.63
N MET A 64 -3.79 2.12 -3.92
CA MET A 64 -4.11 1.16 -4.98
C MET A 64 -2.96 0.18 -5.25
N GLY A 65 -1.95 0.17 -4.40
CA GLY A 65 -0.74 -0.63 -4.57
C GLY A 65 0.36 0.07 -5.38
N PRO A 66 1.32 -0.68 -5.90
CA PRO A 66 1.35 -2.15 -5.97
C PRO A 66 1.56 -2.84 -4.62
N GLY A 67 1.12 -4.09 -4.54
CA GLY A 67 1.21 -4.89 -3.32
C GLY A 67 0.59 -6.28 -3.48
N PRO A 68 0.63 -7.13 -2.42
CA PRO A 68 0.03 -8.44 -2.43
C PRO A 68 -1.48 -8.37 -2.65
N PHE A 69 -1.96 -9.18 -3.59
CA PHE A 69 -3.35 -9.20 -4.05
C PHE A 69 -4.42 -9.23 -2.94
N THR A 70 -4.23 -10.10 -1.93
CA THR A 70 -5.18 -10.21 -0.82
C THR A 70 -5.19 -8.95 0.05
N GLY A 71 -4.00 -8.43 0.38
CA GLY A 71 -3.87 -7.21 1.18
C GLY A 71 -4.56 -6.03 0.51
N LEU A 72 -4.22 -5.75 -0.75
CA LEU A 72 -4.81 -4.65 -1.52
C LEU A 72 -6.33 -4.68 -1.53
N ARG A 73 -6.93 -5.85 -1.74
CA ARG A 73 -8.40 -5.98 -1.77
C ARG A 73 -9.07 -5.63 -0.45
N VAL A 74 -8.45 -5.96 0.66
CA VAL A 74 -9.01 -5.62 1.98
C VAL A 74 -9.11 -4.11 2.15
N GLY A 75 -8.04 -3.36 1.88
CA GLY A 75 -8.04 -1.91 1.98
C GLY A 75 -8.99 -1.24 1.01
N ILE A 76 -8.90 -1.62 -0.27
CA ILE A 76 -9.73 -1.06 -1.33
C ILE A 76 -11.21 -1.31 -1.06
N ALA A 77 -11.61 -2.56 -0.78
CA ALA A 77 -13.01 -2.88 -0.49
C ALA A 77 -13.53 -2.14 0.75
N THR A 78 -12.71 -2.00 1.79
CA THR A 78 -13.08 -1.25 2.99
C THR A 78 -13.27 0.23 2.69
N ALA A 79 -12.32 0.86 1.99
CA ALA A 79 -12.42 2.27 1.63
C ALA A 79 -13.65 2.55 0.75
N TRP A 80 -13.93 1.70 -0.24
CA TRP A 80 -15.12 1.81 -1.08
C TRP A 80 -16.41 1.62 -0.28
N THR A 81 -16.45 0.67 0.65
CA THR A 81 -17.62 0.42 1.49
C THR A 81 -17.91 1.60 2.40
N LEU A 82 -16.89 2.14 3.06
CA LEU A 82 -17.02 3.29 3.96
C LEU A 82 -17.44 4.55 3.19
N ALA A 83 -16.78 4.83 2.07
CA ALA A 83 -17.12 5.96 1.21
C ALA A 83 -18.55 5.87 0.70
N HIS A 84 -18.96 4.71 0.19
CA HIS A 84 -20.32 4.49 -0.30
C HIS A 84 -21.36 4.65 0.81
N ALA A 85 -21.11 4.13 2.00
CA ALA A 85 -21.98 4.29 3.16
C ALA A 85 -22.14 5.78 3.57
N ALA A 86 -21.12 6.60 3.32
CA ALA A 86 -21.13 8.04 3.54
C ALA A 86 -21.69 8.84 2.34
N GLY A 87 -22.10 8.18 1.24
CA GLY A 87 -22.54 8.84 0.01
C GLY A 87 -21.40 9.53 -0.75
N LYS A 88 -20.18 9.04 -0.61
CA LYS A 88 -18.95 9.58 -1.21
C LYS A 88 -18.32 8.56 -2.18
N THR A 89 -17.35 9.03 -2.95
CA THR A 89 -16.50 8.18 -3.80
C THR A 89 -15.07 8.25 -3.27
N PRO A 90 -14.35 7.12 -3.11
CA PRO A 90 -12.98 7.15 -2.66
C PRO A 90 -12.05 7.57 -3.79
N HIS A 91 -10.89 8.12 -3.43
CA HIS A 91 -9.81 8.50 -4.35
C HIS A 91 -8.67 7.48 -4.24
N GLY A 92 -8.28 6.90 -5.37
CA GLY A 92 -7.15 5.99 -5.45
C GLY A 92 -5.84 6.74 -5.71
N VAL A 93 -4.76 6.31 -5.07
CA VAL A 93 -3.38 6.77 -5.35
C VAL A 93 -2.43 5.58 -5.38
N CYS A 94 -1.31 5.70 -6.07
CA CYS A 94 -0.27 4.69 -6.02
C CYS A 94 0.39 4.70 -4.64
N SER A 95 0.51 3.54 -3.99
CA SER A 95 1.13 3.44 -2.66
C SER A 95 2.61 3.87 -2.66
N LEU A 96 3.33 3.64 -3.77
CA LEU A 96 4.73 4.08 -3.90
C LEU A 96 4.84 5.61 -3.98
N ASP A 97 3.84 6.30 -4.53
CA ASP A 97 3.85 7.76 -4.68
C ASP A 97 3.80 8.46 -3.30
N VAL A 98 3.13 7.82 -2.32
CA VAL A 98 3.13 8.33 -0.94
C VAL A 98 4.54 8.34 -0.35
N VAL A 99 5.30 7.26 -0.56
CA VAL A 99 6.70 7.17 -0.11
C VAL A 99 7.59 8.16 -0.87
N ALA A 100 7.33 8.33 -2.18
CA ALA A 100 8.05 9.30 -2.99
C ALA A 100 7.81 10.74 -2.51
N ARG A 101 6.56 11.07 -2.17
CA ARG A 101 6.22 12.38 -1.62
C ARG A 101 6.97 12.65 -0.31
N GLN A 102 7.01 11.66 0.59
CA GLN A 102 7.77 11.78 1.84
C GLN A 102 9.25 12.10 1.59
N TRP A 103 9.88 11.39 0.64
CA TRP A 103 11.29 11.59 0.31
C TRP A 103 11.55 12.94 -0.35
N ALA A 104 10.67 13.38 -1.23
CA ALA A 104 10.75 14.69 -1.85
C ALA A 104 10.61 15.83 -0.81
N ASP A 105 9.70 15.69 0.16
CA ASP A 105 9.52 16.65 1.26
C ASP A 105 10.75 16.74 2.17
N ASP A 106 11.52 15.65 2.31
CA ASP A 106 12.78 15.63 3.04
C ASP A 106 13.95 16.26 2.24
N GLY A 107 13.72 16.73 1.02
CA GLY A 107 14.68 17.44 0.20
C GLY A 107 15.46 16.55 -0.76
N ALA A 108 14.81 15.63 -1.44
CA ALA A 108 15.43 14.89 -2.54
C ALA A 108 16.02 15.88 -3.56
N SER A 109 17.27 15.66 -3.97
CA SER A 109 17.99 16.55 -4.91
C SER A 109 18.15 15.99 -6.30
N GLU A 110 17.89 14.68 -6.47
CA GLU A 110 18.10 13.94 -7.71
C GLU A 110 16.94 12.95 -7.93
N GLU A 111 16.88 12.37 -9.13
CA GLU A 111 15.99 11.26 -9.41
C GLU A 111 16.24 10.08 -8.47
N PHE A 112 15.19 9.38 -8.11
CA PHE A 112 15.26 8.22 -7.23
C PHE A 112 14.24 7.14 -7.61
N VAL A 113 14.37 5.99 -6.97
CA VAL A 113 13.44 4.87 -7.09
C VAL A 113 12.78 4.62 -5.74
N VAL A 114 11.47 4.49 -5.72
CA VAL A 114 10.78 3.89 -4.56
C VAL A 114 10.63 2.41 -4.81
N ALA A 115 10.98 1.58 -3.82
CA ALA A 115 10.88 0.14 -3.92
C ALA A 115 10.25 -0.50 -2.68
N ALA A 116 9.46 -1.57 -2.90
CA ALA A 116 8.82 -2.36 -1.86
C ALA A 116 8.93 -3.86 -2.16
N ASP A 117 8.89 -4.70 -1.13
CA ASP A 117 8.98 -6.15 -1.27
C ASP A 117 7.80 -6.72 -2.10
N ALA A 118 8.11 -7.30 -3.25
CA ALA A 118 7.13 -8.01 -4.08
C ALA A 118 7.09 -9.51 -3.80
N ARG A 119 7.79 -10.00 -2.77
CA ARG A 119 8.04 -11.42 -2.50
C ARG A 119 8.83 -12.10 -3.63
N ARG A 120 9.15 -13.40 -3.49
CA ARG A 120 9.83 -14.22 -4.52
C ARG A 120 11.13 -13.61 -5.05
N LYS A 121 11.84 -12.84 -4.24
CA LYS A 121 13.09 -12.15 -4.59
C LYS A 121 12.92 -11.07 -5.66
N GLU A 122 11.75 -10.46 -5.73
CA GLU A 122 11.46 -9.33 -6.61
C GLU A 122 11.00 -8.13 -5.80
N LEU A 123 11.04 -6.95 -6.43
CA LEU A 123 10.61 -5.68 -5.87
C LEU A 123 9.52 -5.06 -6.75
N TYR A 124 8.49 -4.51 -6.13
CA TYR A 124 7.67 -3.48 -6.76
C TYR A 124 8.45 -2.20 -6.71
N TRP A 125 8.52 -1.46 -7.81
CA TRP A 125 9.26 -0.20 -7.85
C TRP A 125 8.70 0.77 -8.89
N ARG A 126 8.97 2.06 -8.68
CA ARG A 126 8.67 3.14 -9.60
C ARG A 126 9.78 4.19 -9.52
N ARG A 127 10.12 4.81 -10.65
CA ARG A 127 11.08 5.91 -10.71
C ARG A 127 10.38 7.25 -10.51
N TYR A 128 11.08 8.20 -9.88
CA TYR A 128 10.58 9.53 -9.56
C TYR A 128 11.62 10.60 -9.85
N LEU A 129 11.16 11.80 -10.20
CA LEU A 129 11.97 13.01 -10.23
C LEU A 129 12.21 13.51 -8.78
N ALA A 130 13.13 14.45 -8.62
CA ALA A 130 13.48 15.00 -7.31
C ALA A 130 12.29 15.63 -6.56
N ASP A 131 11.30 16.14 -7.25
CA ASP A 131 10.08 16.72 -6.67
C ASP A 131 9.03 15.67 -6.24
N GLY A 132 9.32 14.38 -6.44
CA GLY A 132 8.43 13.28 -6.15
C GLY A 132 7.42 12.96 -7.26
N SER A 133 7.50 13.63 -8.40
CA SER A 133 6.67 13.34 -9.57
C SER A 133 7.07 12.01 -10.20
N PRO A 134 6.11 11.14 -10.56
CA PRO A 134 6.39 9.88 -11.24
C PRO A 134 7.12 10.05 -12.57
N ALA A 135 8.12 9.22 -12.83
CA ALA A 135 8.89 9.18 -14.07
C ALA A 135 8.73 7.83 -14.80
N GLY A 136 7.51 7.35 -14.91
CA GLY A 136 7.11 6.10 -15.57
C GLY A 136 6.10 5.32 -14.73
N ASP A 137 5.68 4.17 -15.25
CA ASP A 137 4.70 3.31 -14.59
C ASP A 137 5.33 2.46 -13.48
N PRO A 138 4.55 2.04 -12.46
CA PRO A 138 5.01 1.05 -11.48
C PRO A 138 5.36 -0.28 -12.16
N GLN A 139 6.44 -0.91 -11.70
CA GLN A 139 6.98 -2.15 -12.24
C GLN A 139 7.21 -3.20 -11.16
N VAL A 140 7.44 -4.44 -11.58
CA VAL A 140 7.92 -5.53 -10.74
C VAL A 140 9.07 -6.23 -11.45
N SER A 141 10.20 -6.39 -10.76
CA SER A 141 11.37 -7.09 -11.30
C SER A 141 12.33 -7.56 -10.20
N ALA A 142 13.34 -8.33 -10.59
CA ALA A 142 14.48 -8.63 -9.73
C ALA A 142 15.26 -7.34 -9.42
N PRO A 143 15.95 -7.26 -8.25
CA PRO A 143 16.64 -6.06 -7.78
C PRO A 143 17.72 -5.53 -8.73
N ASP A 144 18.39 -6.40 -9.46
CA ASP A 144 19.44 -6.07 -10.42
C ASP A 144 18.94 -5.38 -11.71
N HIS A 145 17.61 -5.35 -11.91
CA HIS A 145 16.98 -4.61 -13.00
C HIS A 145 16.60 -3.16 -12.62
N LEU A 146 16.72 -2.79 -11.34
CA LEU A 146 16.43 -1.42 -10.93
C LEU A 146 17.52 -0.46 -11.44
N PRO A 147 17.15 0.77 -11.83
CA PRO A 147 18.13 1.79 -12.16
C PRO A 147 19.13 2.03 -11.03
N GLY A 148 20.38 2.37 -11.36
CA GLY A 148 21.44 2.70 -10.39
C GLY A 148 21.24 4.05 -9.70
N LEU A 149 20.02 4.33 -9.24
CA LEU A 149 19.62 5.55 -8.54
C LEU A 149 19.51 5.28 -7.04
N THR A 150 19.36 6.31 -6.22
CA THR A 150 19.00 6.16 -4.81
C THR A 150 17.71 5.35 -4.71
N VAL A 151 17.70 4.31 -3.87
CA VAL A 151 16.52 3.47 -3.59
C VAL A 151 15.94 3.86 -2.24
N VAL A 152 14.68 4.21 -2.21
CA VAL A 152 13.92 4.59 -1.01
C VAL A 152 12.79 3.58 -0.80
N GLY A 153 12.57 3.12 0.42
CA GLY A 153 11.45 2.23 0.70
C GLY A 153 11.79 1.04 1.58
N THR A 154 11.08 -0.05 1.42
CA THR A 154 11.24 -1.27 2.23
C THR A 154 11.76 -2.42 1.36
N VAL A 155 13.08 -2.53 1.27
CA VAL A 155 13.75 -3.62 0.55
C VAL A 155 14.23 -4.66 1.56
N PRO A 156 13.88 -5.96 1.39
CA PRO A 156 14.40 -7.01 2.24
C PRO A 156 15.94 -7.05 2.23
N GLU A 157 16.56 -7.18 3.40
CA GLU A 157 18.02 -7.13 3.58
C GLU A 157 18.77 -8.08 2.62
N GLN A 158 18.24 -9.27 2.39
CA GLN A 158 18.85 -10.26 1.49
C GLN A 158 18.83 -9.84 0.01
N LEU A 159 18.08 -8.80 -0.36
CA LEU A 159 18.00 -8.28 -1.73
C LEU A 159 18.85 -7.02 -1.92
N THR A 160 19.26 -6.34 -0.85
CA THR A 160 20.00 -5.07 -0.95
C THR A 160 21.34 -5.22 -1.66
N ALA A 161 22.03 -6.33 -1.48
CA ALA A 161 23.31 -6.61 -2.15
C ALA A 161 23.21 -6.80 -3.67
N GLN A 162 22.00 -6.97 -4.20
CA GLN A 162 21.74 -7.12 -5.64
C GLN A 162 21.34 -5.80 -6.32
N LEU A 163 21.15 -4.74 -5.54
CA LEU A 163 20.86 -3.41 -6.09
C LEU A 163 22.14 -2.79 -6.67
N HIS A 164 22.01 -2.13 -7.79
CA HIS A 164 23.09 -1.28 -8.36
C HIS A 164 23.14 0.11 -7.72
N SER A 165 22.32 0.36 -6.72
CA SER A 165 22.23 1.64 -6.01
C SER A 165 23.45 1.90 -5.13
N HIS A 166 23.88 3.16 -5.06
CA HIS A 166 24.90 3.62 -4.13
C HIS A 166 24.34 3.98 -2.76
N LEU A 167 23.03 4.19 -2.66
CA LEU A 167 22.34 4.57 -1.42
C LEU A 167 20.97 3.89 -1.35
N MET A 168 20.70 3.24 -0.24
CA MET A 168 19.39 2.71 0.10
C MET A 168 18.92 3.37 1.40
N VAL A 169 17.73 3.95 1.37
CA VAL A 169 17.09 4.61 2.51
C VAL A 169 15.84 3.83 2.89
N GLU A 170 15.85 3.26 4.08
CA GLU A 170 14.67 2.58 4.59
C GLU A 170 13.57 3.62 4.89
N ARG A 171 12.40 3.42 4.27
CA ARG A 171 11.23 4.26 4.49
C ARG A 171 9.94 3.48 4.30
N LYS A 172 9.10 3.51 5.30
CA LYS A 172 7.75 2.96 5.25
C LYS A 172 6.75 4.04 4.82
N LEU A 173 5.65 3.63 4.23
CA LEU A 173 4.54 4.52 3.92
C LEU A 173 3.99 5.15 5.19
N ASP A 174 3.90 6.49 5.22
CA ASP A 174 3.23 7.26 6.28
C ASP A 174 1.77 7.48 5.90
N PRO A 175 0.80 6.89 6.62
CA PRO A 175 -0.59 7.10 6.34
C PRO A 175 -1.06 8.54 6.61
N GLY A 176 -0.33 9.30 7.41
CA GLY A 176 -0.59 10.73 7.60
C GLY A 176 -0.31 11.54 6.33
N VAL A 177 0.75 11.21 5.59
CA VAL A 177 1.05 11.81 4.29
C VAL A 177 -0.03 11.43 3.28
N LEU A 178 -0.43 10.14 3.25
CA LEU A 178 -1.53 9.69 2.41
C LEU A 178 -2.80 10.51 2.65
N ALA A 179 -3.21 10.70 3.90
CA ALA A 179 -4.42 11.45 4.24
C ALA A 179 -4.28 12.97 3.98
N ALA A 180 -3.12 13.55 4.28
CA ALA A 180 -2.92 15.00 4.22
C ALA A 180 -2.57 15.51 2.83
N GLN A 181 -1.83 14.74 2.04
CA GLN A 181 -1.21 15.23 0.80
C GLN A 181 -1.68 14.51 -0.48
N TRP A 182 -2.67 13.64 -0.41
CA TRP A 182 -3.14 12.86 -1.56
C TRP A 182 -3.43 13.69 -2.82
N ARG A 183 -3.85 14.94 -2.67
CA ARG A 183 -4.15 15.84 -3.81
C ARG A 183 -2.91 16.29 -4.58
N THR A 184 -1.72 16.11 -4.02
CA THR A 184 -0.44 16.38 -4.69
C THR A 184 0.08 15.15 -5.43
N LEU A 185 -0.55 13.98 -5.21
CA LEU A 185 -0.18 12.72 -5.86
C LEU A 185 -0.95 12.54 -7.16
N GLU A 186 -0.38 11.77 -8.08
CA GLU A 186 -1.06 11.39 -9.31
C GLU A 186 -2.25 10.49 -8.99
N PRO A 187 -3.47 10.81 -9.48
CA PRO A 187 -4.61 9.94 -9.28
C PRO A 187 -4.36 8.56 -9.92
N ALA A 188 -4.57 7.50 -9.16
CA ALA A 188 -4.61 6.16 -9.72
C ALA A 188 -5.93 5.98 -10.50
N GLY A 189 -5.90 5.14 -11.53
CA GLY A 189 -7.12 4.73 -12.22
C GLY A 189 -8.04 3.90 -11.31
N ASP A 190 -9.14 3.42 -11.89
CA ASP A 190 -10.15 2.63 -11.15
C ASP A 190 -9.67 1.21 -10.80
N GLU A 191 -8.59 0.73 -11.44
CA GLU A 191 -8.03 -0.60 -11.20
C GLU A 191 -6.79 -0.55 -10.31
N PRO A 192 -6.69 -1.48 -9.34
CA PRO A 192 -5.48 -1.61 -8.52
C PRO A 192 -4.27 -2.01 -9.36
N TYR A 193 -3.08 -1.60 -8.96
CA TYR A 193 -1.83 -1.98 -9.60
C TYR A 193 -1.48 -3.46 -9.34
N TYR A 194 -2.24 -4.37 -9.95
CA TYR A 194 -1.96 -5.81 -9.93
C TYR A 194 -0.82 -6.14 -10.88
N LEU A 195 0.41 -5.82 -10.50
CA LEU A 195 1.61 -6.08 -11.31
C LEU A 195 1.98 -7.56 -11.39
N ARG A 196 1.30 -8.40 -10.62
CA ARG A 196 1.41 -9.85 -10.66
C ARG A 196 0.04 -10.51 -10.81
N ALA A 197 0.01 -11.61 -11.54
CA ALA A 197 -1.16 -12.48 -11.55
C ALA A 197 -1.40 -13.03 -10.12
N ALA A 198 -2.67 -13.20 -9.77
CA ALA A 198 -3.04 -13.87 -8.52
C ALA A 198 -2.39 -15.26 -8.44
N ASP A 199 -1.80 -15.60 -7.29
CA ASP A 199 -1.17 -16.90 -7.03
C ASP A 199 -2.19 -18.06 -6.88
N ALA A 200 -3.30 -17.99 -7.60
CA ALA A 200 -4.31 -19.04 -7.59
C ALA A 200 -3.84 -20.23 -8.42
N THR A 201 -3.32 -21.25 -7.77
CA THR A 201 -3.20 -22.57 -8.39
C THR A 201 -4.59 -23.16 -8.48
N VAL A 202 -4.97 -23.60 -9.70
CA VAL A 202 -6.20 -24.40 -9.86
C VAL A 202 -6.10 -25.61 -8.92
N PRO A 203 -7.03 -25.81 -7.98
CA PRO A 203 -6.98 -26.97 -7.09
C PRO A 203 -6.90 -28.22 -7.95
N GLY A 204 -5.90 -29.07 -7.71
CA GLY A 204 -5.87 -30.43 -8.28
C GLY A 204 -7.15 -31.18 -7.92
N ALA A 205 -7.42 -32.29 -8.60
CA ALA A 205 -8.62 -33.09 -8.37
C ALA A 205 -8.91 -33.24 -6.86
N PRO A 206 -10.16 -33.04 -6.42
CA PRO A 206 -10.50 -33.07 -5.01
C PRO A 206 -10.05 -34.39 -4.39
N LYS A 207 -9.27 -34.30 -3.30
CA LYS A 207 -8.92 -35.49 -2.53
C LYS A 207 -10.23 -36.09 -2.03
N SER A 208 -10.52 -37.36 -2.42
CA SER A 208 -11.71 -38.06 -1.94
C SER A 208 -11.74 -38.00 -0.42
N ALA A 209 -12.75 -37.36 0.13
CA ALA A 209 -12.98 -37.29 1.58
C ALA A 209 -13.59 -38.59 2.14
N LEU A 210 -13.89 -39.54 1.30
CA LEU A 210 -14.44 -40.84 1.73
C LEU A 210 -13.29 -41.75 2.18
N PRO A 211 -13.33 -42.31 3.41
CA PRO A 211 -12.41 -43.35 3.84
C PRO A 211 -12.60 -44.55 2.93
N ARG A 212 -11.49 -45.09 2.40
CA ARG A 212 -11.52 -46.37 1.67
C ARG A 212 -11.96 -47.44 2.64
N LEU A 213 -13.21 -47.89 2.51
CA LEU A 213 -13.67 -49.09 3.22
C LEU A 213 -12.79 -50.26 2.77
N ARG A 214 -11.95 -50.77 3.68
CA ARG A 214 -11.25 -52.03 3.45
C ARG A 214 -12.30 -53.12 3.41
N ALA A 215 -12.50 -53.74 2.25
CA ALA A 215 -13.23 -55.00 2.16
C ALA A 215 -12.41 -56.04 2.96
N SER A 216 -12.97 -56.50 4.08
CA SER A 216 -12.46 -57.69 4.77
C SER A 216 -12.84 -58.91 3.98
N ARG A 217 -11.85 -59.73 3.61
CA ARG A 217 -12.04 -61.08 3.13
C ARG A 217 -12.21 -62.02 4.32
#